data_a1811c326140a04e208fb6dea7e7190e
#
_entry.id   a1811c326140a04e208fb6dea7e7190e
#
_cell.length_a   1.000
_cell.length_b   1.000
_cell.length_c   1.000
_cell.angle_alpha   90.00
_cell.angle_beta   90.00
_cell.angle_gamma   90.00
#
_symmetry.space_group_name_H-M   'P 1'
#
loop_
_entity.id
_entity.type
_entity.pdbx_description
1 polymer ?
#
loop_
_entity_poly.entity_id
_entity_poly.type
_entity_poly.pdbx_seq_one_letter_code
_entity_poly.pdbx_strand_id
1 'polypeptide(L)'
;GTRLAPKRSSYRGCLLGMAVGDAMGYTVDSRSWREIQEDYGPNGLMGYDLVNGYADVTSYTQIAAFTCNGLLLGLTRGQVTGKMAPFVKYIGLSSREWAASQRPWGRPSRTFCWLLQRSDMCRRHCMDTRMLDTLARQTLGNPEDPKNGFAGPGGLTSAVGVGLFFHKDRMERQELARL
;
A
#
# COMPACT_ATOMS: atom_id res chain seq x y z
N GLY A 1 -28.31 14.37 3.68
CA GLY A 1 -27.70 14.87 2.46
C GLY A 1 -27.10 13.74 1.66
N THR A 2 -27.54 13.54 0.42
CA THR A 2 -26.94 12.59 -0.53
C THR A 2 -25.48 12.95 -0.77
N ARG A 3 -24.57 12.19 -0.18
CA ARG A 3 -23.14 12.31 -0.53
C ARG A 3 -22.97 11.88 -1.98
N LEU A 4 -22.61 12.83 -2.84
CA LEU A 4 -22.23 12.52 -4.21
C LEU A 4 -21.07 11.53 -4.22
N ALA A 5 -21.14 10.55 -5.13
CA ALA A 5 -20.02 9.63 -5.33
C ALA A 5 -18.75 10.42 -5.68
N PRO A 6 -17.58 10.07 -5.12
CA PRO A 6 -16.34 10.76 -5.47
C PRO A 6 -16.09 10.70 -6.98
N LYS A 7 -15.64 11.81 -7.53
CA LYS A 7 -15.25 11.87 -8.94
C LYS A 7 -13.98 11.06 -9.17
N ARG A 8 -13.76 10.56 -10.38
CA ARG A 8 -12.52 9.88 -10.78
C ARG A 8 -11.28 10.71 -10.43
N SER A 9 -11.36 12.04 -10.55
CA SER A 9 -10.29 12.96 -10.16
C SER A 9 -9.97 12.92 -8.66
N SER A 10 -10.95 12.67 -7.79
CA SER A 10 -10.73 12.56 -6.35
C SER A 10 -9.93 11.29 -6.00
N TYR A 11 -10.23 10.15 -6.64
CA TYR A 11 -9.44 8.93 -6.47
C TYR A 11 -8.00 9.11 -6.94
N ARG A 12 -7.84 9.68 -8.13
CA ARG A 12 -6.51 9.99 -8.67
C ARG A 12 -5.75 10.95 -7.77
N GLY A 13 -6.40 12.03 -7.32
CA GLY A 13 -5.79 13.03 -6.43
C GLY A 13 -5.34 12.43 -5.11
N CYS A 14 -6.13 11.53 -4.52
CA CYS A 14 -5.75 10.85 -3.28
C CYS A 14 -4.51 9.96 -3.46
N LEU A 15 -4.52 9.07 -4.46
CA LEU A 15 -3.41 8.14 -4.69
C LEU A 15 -2.13 8.86 -5.15
N LEU A 16 -2.25 9.84 -6.05
CA LEU A 16 -1.11 10.61 -6.51
C LEU A 16 -0.57 11.52 -5.41
N GLY A 17 -1.45 12.15 -4.61
CA GLY A 17 -1.02 12.98 -3.48
C GLY A 17 -0.25 12.18 -2.44
N MET A 18 -0.68 10.95 -2.15
CA MET A 18 0.04 10.04 -1.29
C MET A 18 1.41 9.69 -1.88
N ALA A 19 1.47 9.34 -3.17
CA ALA A 19 2.73 8.99 -3.84
C ALA A 19 3.70 10.18 -3.90
N VAL A 20 3.20 11.39 -4.12
CA VAL A 20 3.99 12.62 -4.10
C VAL A 20 4.58 12.86 -2.71
N GLY A 21 3.77 12.76 -1.66
CA GLY A 21 4.24 12.93 -0.29
C GLY A 21 5.29 11.87 0.11
N ASP A 22 5.05 10.62 -0.26
CA ASP A 22 5.97 9.50 -0.05
C ASP A 22 7.31 9.73 -0.78
N ALA A 23 7.27 10.11 -2.05
CA ALA A 23 8.46 10.39 -2.84
C ALA A 23 9.25 11.61 -2.34
N MET A 24 8.57 12.64 -1.83
CA MET A 24 9.25 13.78 -1.20
C MET A 24 9.94 13.39 0.11
N GLY A 25 9.29 12.54 0.91
CA GLY A 25 9.83 12.09 2.19
C GLY A 25 10.93 11.03 2.08
N TYR A 26 11.10 10.41 0.93
CA TYR A 26 11.96 9.24 0.73
C TYR A 26 13.39 9.43 1.24
N THR A 27 14.03 10.54 0.89
CA THR A 27 15.44 10.79 1.23
C THR A 27 15.65 11.30 2.65
N VAL A 28 14.58 11.74 3.31
CA VAL A 28 14.62 12.26 4.68
C VAL A 28 13.98 11.34 5.71
N ASP A 29 13.40 10.21 5.24
CA ASP A 29 12.83 9.20 6.13
C ASP A 29 13.90 8.69 7.10
N SER A 30 13.52 8.54 8.35
CA SER A 30 14.40 8.11 9.47
C SER A 30 15.55 9.06 9.82
N ARG A 31 15.55 10.30 9.30
CA ARG A 31 16.54 11.34 9.63
C ARG A 31 15.98 12.30 10.68
N SER A 32 16.85 12.72 11.58
CA SER A 32 16.53 13.79 12.53
C SER A 32 16.39 15.15 11.82
N TRP A 33 15.62 16.06 12.42
CA TRP A 33 15.48 17.42 11.89
C TRP A 33 16.83 18.13 11.73
N ARG A 34 17.76 17.89 12.65
CA ARG A 34 19.09 18.45 12.62
C ARG A 34 19.86 17.98 11.35
N GLU A 35 19.86 16.70 11.07
CA GLU A 35 20.50 16.12 9.88
C GLU A 35 19.86 16.66 8.59
N ILE A 36 18.54 16.82 8.59
CA ILE A 36 17.83 17.42 7.45
C ILE A 36 18.27 18.87 7.24
N GLN A 37 18.39 19.65 8.32
CA GLN A 37 18.85 21.04 8.22
C GLN A 37 20.32 21.16 7.79
N GLU A 38 21.17 20.24 8.24
CA GLU A 38 22.58 20.21 7.86
C GLU A 38 22.73 19.97 6.34
N ASP A 39 21.90 19.12 5.74
CA ASP A 39 22.00 18.79 4.31
C ASP A 39 21.19 19.72 3.39
N TYR A 40 20.04 20.20 3.84
CA TYR A 40 19.12 20.96 3.00
C TYR A 40 18.90 22.43 3.44
N GLY A 41 19.58 22.85 4.51
CA GLY A 41 19.48 24.20 5.05
C GLY A 41 18.33 24.36 6.07
N PRO A 42 18.16 25.60 6.61
CA PRO A 42 17.30 25.87 7.75
C PRO A 42 15.80 25.59 7.50
N ASN A 43 15.38 25.60 6.25
CA ASN A 43 14.01 25.32 5.85
C ASN A 43 13.75 23.83 5.56
N GLY A 44 14.78 22.98 5.63
CA GLY A 44 14.70 21.58 5.29
C GLY A 44 14.52 21.33 3.79
N LEU A 45 13.97 20.15 3.46
CA LEU A 45 13.74 19.74 2.08
C LEU A 45 12.62 20.56 1.44
N MET A 46 12.95 21.33 0.40
CA MET A 46 12.01 22.23 -0.30
C MET A 46 11.53 21.69 -1.65
N GLY A 47 11.96 20.50 -2.04
CA GLY A 47 11.60 19.86 -3.29
C GLY A 47 12.02 18.40 -3.30
N TYR A 48 11.91 17.75 -4.45
CA TYR A 48 12.39 16.37 -4.57
C TYR A 48 13.91 16.31 -4.53
N ASP A 49 14.41 15.40 -3.71
CA ASP A 49 15.78 14.91 -3.83
C ASP A 49 15.75 13.58 -4.59
N LEU A 50 16.37 13.54 -5.76
CA LEU A 50 16.26 12.42 -6.67
C LEU A 50 17.19 11.27 -6.27
N VAL A 51 16.65 10.07 -6.17
CA VAL A 51 17.43 8.84 -6.00
C VAL A 51 17.60 8.17 -7.36
N ASN A 52 18.83 8.02 -7.81
CA ASN A 52 19.15 7.48 -9.16
C ASN A 52 18.43 8.23 -10.31
N GLY A 53 18.24 9.53 -10.16
CA GLY A 53 17.59 10.37 -11.16
C GLY A 53 16.05 10.33 -11.13
N TYR A 54 15.45 9.72 -10.10
CA TYR A 54 14.00 9.59 -9.95
C TYR A 54 13.51 10.11 -8.59
N ALA A 55 12.36 10.75 -8.57
CA ALA A 55 11.56 10.91 -7.38
C ALA A 55 10.74 9.62 -7.18
N ASP A 56 11.38 8.62 -6.57
CA ASP A 56 10.78 7.29 -6.41
C ASP A 56 9.87 7.21 -5.19
N VAL A 57 8.91 6.30 -5.24
CA VAL A 57 8.02 5.98 -4.13
C VAL A 57 8.62 4.86 -3.28
N THR A 58 8.22 4.78 -2.02
CA THR A 58 8.65 3.72 -1.11
C THR A 58 7.65 2.55 -1.07
N SER A 59 7.90 1.60 -0.18
CA SER A 59 6.98 0.49 0.12
C SER A 59 5.59 0.96 0.55
N TYR A 60 5.45 2.15 1.11
CA TYR A 60 4.14 2.68 1.55
C TYR A 60 3.19 2.90 0.38
N THR A 61 3.62 3.57 -0.67
CA THR A 61 2.81 3.71 -1.90
C THR A 61 2.56 2.36 -2.55
N GLN A 62 3.56 1.48 -2.59
CA GLN A 62 3.42 0.15 -3.16
C GLN A 62 2.34 -0.66 -2.42
N ILE A 63 2.38 -0.72 -1.09
CA ILE A 63 1.40 -1.44 -0.27
C ILE A 63 -0.02 -0.90 -0.52
N ALA A 64 -0.21 0.40 -0.55
CA ALA A 64 -1.51 1.00 -0.84
C ALA A 64 -2.03 0.61 -2.22
N ALA A 65 -1.17 0.64 -3.23
CA ALA A 65 -1.53 0.26 -4.60
C ALA A 65 -1.87 -1.24 -4.71
N PHE A 66 -1.09 -2.12 -4.06
CA PHE A 66 -1.39 -3.55 -4.05
C PHE A 66 -2.66 -3.88 -3.26
N THR A 67 -2.98 -3.15 -2.20
CA THR A 67 -4.27 -3.26 -1.50
C THR A 67 -5.42 -2.92 -2.45
N CYS A 68 -5.32 -1.83 -3.20
CA CYS A 68 -6.31 -1.49 -4.23
C CYS A 68 -6.42 -2.58 -5.31
N ASN A 69 -5.30 -3.15 -5.76
CA ASN A 69 -5.29 -4.24 -6.73
C ASN A 69 -6.03 -5.48 -6.19
N GLY A 70 -5.81 -5.84 -4.93
CA GLY A 70 -6.51 -6.95 -4.29
C GLY A 70 -8.03 -6.73 -4.25
N LEU A 71 -8.47 -5.54 -3.84
CA LEU A 71 -9.89 -5.18 -3.80
C LEU A 71 -10.54 -5.24 -5.18
N LEU A 72 -9.88 -4.69 -6.20
CA LEU A 72 -10.37 -4.73 -7.59
C LEU A 72 -10.40 -6.17 -8.13
N LEU A 73 -9.41 -6.99 -7.80
CA LEU A 73 -9.39 -8.40 -8.18
C LEU A 73 -10.58 -9.14 -7.56
N GLY A 74 -10.86 -8.92 -6.28
CA GLY A 74 -12.01 -9.51 -5.58
C GLY A 74 -13.34 -9.11 -6.21
N LEU A 75 -13.50 -7.82 -6.52
CA LEU A 75 -14.70 -7.31 -7.19
C LEU A 75 -14.88 -7.94 -8.58
N THR A 76 -13.83 -7.92 -9.39
CA THR A 76 -13.87 -8.46 -10.75
C THR A 76 -14.22 -9.96 -10.75
N ARG A 77 -13.57 -10.73 -9.89
CA ARG A 77 -13.89 -12.16 -9.76
C ARG A 77 -15.32 -12.40 -9.30
N GLY A 78 -15.79 -11.63 -8.33
CA GLY A 78 -17.17 -11.71 -7.87
C GLY A 78 -18.19 -11.45 -8.98
N GLN A 79 -17.94 -10.43 -9.79
CA GLN A 79 -18.78 -10.10 -10.95
C GLN A 79 -18.76 -11.20 -12.02
N VAL A 80 -17.59 -11.75 -12.33
CA VAL A 80 -17.45 -12.80 -13.36
C VAL A 80 -18.05 -14.13 -12.90
N THR A 81 -17.85 -14.51 -11.64
CA THR A 81 -18.26 -15.83 -11.13
C THR A 81 -19.66 -15.83 -10.52
N GLY A 82 -20.24 -14.65 -10.28
CA GLY A 82 -21.50 -14.50 -9.54
C GLY A 82 -21.37 -14.82 -8.04
N LYS A 83 -20.15 -15.02 -7.52
CA LYS A 83 -19.89 -15.37 -6.12
C LYS A 83 -18.84 -14.43 -5.54
N MET A 84 -19.26 -13.63 -4.56
CA MET A 84 -18.34 -12.77 -3.81
C MET A 84 -17.65 -13.56 -2.70
N ALA A 85 -16.32 -13.61 -2.72
CA ALA A 85 -15.53 -14.05 -1.57
C ALA A 85 -15.18 -12.82 -0.69
N PRO A 86 -14.86 -13.02 0.60
CA PRO A 86 -14.46 -11.93 1.47
C PRO A 86 -13.27 -11.15 0.89
N PHE A 87 -13.37 -9.83 0.84
CA PHE A 87 -12.32 -8.96 0.28
C PHE A 87 -10.98 -9.12 1.01
N VAL A 88 -11.00 -9.43 2.30
CA VAL A 88 -9.80 -9.70 3.10
C VAL A 88 -8.90 -10.79 2.49
N LYS A 89 -9.50 -11.81 1.87
CA LYS A 89 -8.72 -12.86 1.18
C LYS A 89 -7.94 -12.33 -0.01
N TYR A 90 -8.50 -11.37 -0.74
CA TYR A 90 -7.85 -10.74 -1.88
C TYR A 90 -6.80 -9.71 -1.46
N ILE A 91 -7.04 -8.97 -0.37
CA ILE A 91 -6.03 -8.10 0.25
C ILE A 91 -4.85 -8.98 0.72
N GLY A 92 -5.10 -10.08 1.42
CA GLY A 92 -4.07 -11.02 1.84
C GLY A 92 -3.29 -11.62 0.66
N LEU A 93 -3.97 -11.97 -0.43
CA LEU A 93 -3.33 -12.45 -1.65
C LEU A 93 -2.41 -11.39 -2.24
N SER A 94 -2.89 -10.16 -2.43
CA SER A 94 -2.09 -9.08 -2.99
C SER A 94 -0.91 -8.69 -2.11
N SER A 95 -1.08 -8.71 -0.80
CA SER A 95 0.00 -8.46 0.17
C SER A 95 1.10 -9.52 0.09
N ARG A 96 0.72 -10.80 -0.04
CA ARG A 96 1.69 -11.89 -0.23
C ARG A 96 2.46 -11.76 -1.54
N GLU A 97 1.77 -11.42 -2.63
CA GLU A 97 2.41 -11.23 -3.94
C GLU A 97 3.35 -10.02 -3.93
N TRP A 98 2.96 -8.92 -3.28
CA TRP A 98 3.84 -7.80 -3.07
C TRP A 98 5.06 -8.18 -2.23
N ALA A 99 4.88 -8.84 -1.07
CA ALA A 99 5.99 -9.27 -0.22
C ALA A 99 6.97 -10.19 -0.95
N ALA A 100 6.45 -11.08 -1.80
CA ALA A 100 7.27 -11.93 -2.65
C ALA A 100 8.12 -11.11 -3.64
N SER A 101 7.58 -10.02 -4.20
CA SER A 101 8.31 -9.14 -5.12
C SER A 101 9.48 -8.41 -4.45
N GLN A 102 9.42 -8.22 -3.12
CA GLN A 102 10.46 -7.55 -2.35
C GLN A 102 11.66 -8.47 -2.01
N ARG A 103 11.58 -9.76 -2.31
CA ARG A 103 12.64 -10.74 -2.03
C ARG A 103 13.45 -11.06 -3.29
N PRO A 104 14.77 -11.38 -3.15
CA PRO A 104 15.65 -11.72 -4.29
C PRO A 104 15.15 -12.88 -5.13
N TRP A 105 14.49 -13.85 -4.51
CA TRP A 105 14.09 -15.13 -5.11
C TRP A 105 12.59 -15.32 -5.16
N GLY A 106 11.82 -14.24 -4.96
CA GLY A 106 10.44 -14.36 -4.49
C GLY A 106 9.35 -14.23 -5.54
N ARG A 107 9.61 -14.23 -6.85
CA ARG A 107 8.48 -14.21 -7.80
C ARG A 107 7.78 -15.58 -7.84
N PRO A 108 6.50 -15.65 -7.40
CA PRO A 108 5.73 -16.87 -7.56
C PRO A 108 5.57 -17.19 -9.04
N SER A 109 5.53 -18.49 -9.37
CA SER A 109 5.32 -18.97 -10.74
C SER A 109 3.94 -18.58 -11.30
N ARG A 110 2.99 -18.29 -10.42
CA ARG A 110 1.64 -17.85 -10.77
C ARG A 110 1.26 -16.64 -9.94
N THR A 111 0.89 -15.56 -10.62
CA THR A 111 0.52 -14.29 -10.01
C THR A 111 -0.88 -13.86 -10.46
N PHE A 112 -1.59 -13.15 -9.60
CA PHE A 112 -2.93 -12.61 -9.86
C PHE A 112 -2.94 -11.08 -9.94
N CYS A 113 -2.00 -10.42 -9.24
CA CYS A 113 -1.91 -8.96 -9.22
C CYS A 113 -1.24 -8.45 -10.51
N TRP A 114 -1.97 -7.66 -11.26
CA TRP A 114 -1.45 -7.04 -12.49
C TRP A 114 -0.37 -5.98 -12.22
N LEU A 115 -0.31 -5.40 -11.03
CA LEU A 115 0.77 -4.49 -10.64
C LEU A 115 2.16 -5.15 -10.66
N LEU A 116 2.24 -6.47 -10.52
CA LEU A 116 3.52 -7.20 -10.65
C LEU A 116 4.13 -7.11 -12.06
N GLN A 117 3.34 -6.74 -13.06
CA GLN A 117 3.83 -6.47 -14.42
C GLN A 117 4.48 -5.09 -14.55
N ARG A 118 4.35 -4.24 -13.53
CA ARG A 118 4.93 -2.89 -13.49
C ARG A 118 6.18 -2.91 -12.62
N SER A 119 7.35 -2.89 -13.25
CA SER A 119 8.64 -2.93 -12.53
C SER A 119 8.78 -1.81 -11.52
N ASP A 120 8.26 -0.61 -11.83
CA ASP A 120 8.27 0.56 -10.96
C ASP A 120 7.54 0.31 -9.62
N MET A 121 6.48 -0.53 -9.65
CA MET A 121 5.68 -0.86 -8.47
C MET A 121 6.21 -2.07 -7.70
N CYS A 122 7.29 -2.68 -8.16
CA CYS A 122 7.91 -3.88 -7.57
C CYS A 122 9.38 -3.66 -7.19
N ARG A 123 9.88 -2.42 -7.23
CA ARG A 123 11.23 -2.09 -6.75
C ARG A 123 11.34 -2.45 -5.28
N ARG A 124 12.49 -2.97 -4.90
CA ARG A 124 12.73 -3.33 -3.52
C ARG A 124 12.97 -2.09 -2.67
N HIS A 125 12.03 -1.84 -1.78
CA HIS A 125 12.08 -0.74 -0.82
C HIS A 125 11.90 -1.22 0.61
N CYS A 126 11.34 -2.42 0.81
CA CYS A 126 11.11 -2.96 2.15
C CYS A 126 12.34 -3.72 2.64
N MET A 127 12.98 -3.17 3.66
CA MET A 127 14.13 -3.79 4.35
C MET A 127 13.72 -4.52 5.63
N ASP A 128 12.48 -4.36 6.09
CA ASP A 128 11.98 -5.05 7.29
C ASP A 128 11.55 -6.49 6.94
N THR A 129 12.45 -7.42 7.22
CA THR A 129 12.22 -8.85 6.96
C THR A 129 11.06 -9.41 7.78
N ARG A 130 10.80 -8.89 8.99
CA ARG A 130 9.68 -9.32 9.84
C ARG A 130 8.34 -8.95 9.21
N MET A 131 8.25 -7.74 8.66
CA MET A 131 7.07 -7.30 7.92
C MET A 131 6.83 -8.20 6.71
N LEU A 132 7.87 -8.47 5.91
CA LEU A 132 7.77 -9.35 4.75
C LEU A 132 7.35 -10.77 5.14
N ASP A 133 7.89 -11.30 6.24
CA ASP A 133 7.53 -12.64 6.75
C ASP A 133 6.08 -12.69 7.21
N THR A 134 5.60 -11.64 7.88
CA THR A 134 4.21 -11.54 8.31
C THR A 134 3.26 -11.51 7.12
N LEU A 135 3.54 -10.68 6.12
CA LEU A 135 2.71 -10.55 4.93
C LEU A 135 2.78 -11.78 4.01
N ALA A 136 3.89 -12.52 4.03
CA ALA A 136 4.05 -13.76 3.27
C ALA A 136 3.26 -14.94 3.86
N ARG A 137 2.83 -14.88 5.13
CA ARG A 137 2.07 -15.95 5.78
C ARG A 137 0.71 -16.12 5.13
N GLN A 138 0.25 -17.36 5.06
CA GLN A 138 -1.07 -17.67 4.49
C GLN A 138 -2.23 -17.40 5.46
N THR A 139 -1.94 -17.32 6.76
CA THR A 139 -2.93 -17.05 7.81
C THR A 139 -3.19 -15.56 7.93
N LEU A 140 -4.42 -15.16 7.73
CA LEU A 140 -4.90 -13.80 7.99
C LEU A 140 -5.09 -13.61 9.51
N GLY A 141 -4.80 -12.40 9.99
CA GLY A 141 -5.18 -12.00 11.34
C GLY A 141 -6.68 -11.70 11.44
N ASN A 142 -7.15 -11.53 12.66
CA ASN A 142 -8.46 -10.99 12.99
C ASN A 142 -8.31 -9.99 14.15
N PRO A 143 -9.35 -9.23 14.53
CA PRO A 143 -9.26 -8.24 15.60
C PRO A 143 -8.84 -8.82 16.96
N GLU A 144 -9.16 -10.10 17.22
CA GLU A 144 -8.87 -10.79 18.47
C GLU A 144 -7.45 -11.40 18.46
N ASP A 145 -6.93 -11.72 17.29
CA ASP A 145 -5.58 -12.29 17.08
C ASP A 145 -4.90 -11.60 15.88
N PRO A 146 -4.48 -10.34 16.04
CA PRO A 146 -3.80 -9.64 14.98
C PRO A 146 -2.42 -10.26 14.73
N LYS A 147 -2.17 -10.64 13.48
CA LYS A 147 -0.86 -11.23 13.08
C LYS A 147 0.21 -10.16 12.84
N ASN A 148 -0.17 -8.92 13.03
CA ASN A 148 0.63 -7.75 12.77
C ASN A 148 1.05 -7.12 14.12
N GLY A 149 2.27 -7.38 14.55
CA GLY A 149 2.89 -6.77 15.75
C GLY A 149 3.67 -5.49 15.46
N PHE A 150 3.51 -4.90 14.28
CA PHE A 150 4.27 -3.72 13.87
C PHE A 150 3.54 -2.44 14.20
N ALA A 151 4.21 -1.52 14.89
CA ALA A 151 3.78 -0.16 15.11
C ALA A 151 4.18 0.80 13.96
N GLY A 152 4.27 0.29 12.72
CA GLY A 152 4.69 1.06 11.56
C GLY A 152 3.52 1.59 10.73
N PRO A 153 3.76 2.56 9.83
CA PRO A 153 2.72 3.21 9.01
C PRO A 153 2.14 2.32 7.90
N GLY A 154 2.64 1.10 7.70
CA GLY A 154 2.18 0.19 6.65
C GLY A 154 0.68 -0.14 6.72
N GLY A 155 0.12 -0.33 7.92
CA GLY A 155 -1.31 -0.51 8.12
C GLY A 155 -2.13 0.71 7.70
N LEU A 156 -1.64 1.90 8.00
CA LEU A 156 -2.30 3.16 7.62
C LEU A 156 -2.35 3.32 6.09
N THR A 157 -1.30 2.99 5.37
CA THR A 157 -1.26 3.09 3.91
C THR A 157 -2.19 2.08 3.23
N SER A 158 -2.35 0.88 3.79
CA SER A 158 -3.37 -0.07 3.34
C SER A 158 -4.80 0.47 3.54
N ALA A 159 -5.05 1.18 4.64
CA ALA A 159 -6.35 1.78 4.93
C ALA A 159 -6.79 2.82 3.90
N VAL A 160 -5.87 3.49 3.21
CA VAL A 160 -6.18 4.41 2.11
C VAL A 160 -6.94 3.69 0.99
N GLY A 161 -6.45 2.54 0.54
CA GLY A 161 -7.10 1.74 -0.49
C GLY A 161 -8.49 1.27 -0.07
N VAL A 162 -8.62 0.80 1.16
CA VAL A 162 -9.90 0.37 1.75
C VAL A 162 -10.88 1.54 1.82
N GLY A 163 -10.45 2.70 2.30
CA GLY A 163 -11.28 3.90 2.41
C GLY A 163 -11.79 4.40 1.05
N LEU A 164 -10.95 4.32 0.02
CA LEU A 164 -11.34 4.68 -1.35
C LEU A 164 -12.34 3.69 -1.93
N PHE A 165 -12.17 2.40 -1.68
CA PHE A 165 -13.02 1.35 -2.24
C PHE A 165 -14.42 1.35 -1.60
N PHE A 166 -14.50 1.44 -0.27
CA PHE A 166 -15.75 1.38 0.50
C PHE A 166 -16.26 2.77 0.94
N HIS A 167 -16.05 3.80 0.16
CA HIS A 167 -16.45 5.16 0.52
C HIS A 167 -17.95 5.34 0.84
N LYS A 168 -18.81 4.45 0.37
CA LYS A 168 -20.25 4.47 0.61
C LYS A 168 -20.69 3.60 1.77
N ASP A 169 -19.94 2.55 2.09
CA ASP A 169 -20.31 1.60 3.15
C ASP A 169 -19.38 1.77 4.36
N ARG A 170 -19.94 2.38 5.42
CA ARG A 170 -19.20 2.66 6.64
C ARG A 170 -18.87 1.39 7.44
N MET A 171 -19.76 0.39 7.43
CA MET A 171 -19.56 -0.85 8.19
C MET A 171 -18.46 -1.70 7.58
N GLU A 172 -18.51 -1.94 6.28
CA GLU A 172 -17.44 -2.68 5.58
C GLU A 172 -16.10 -1.98 5.65
N ARG A 173 -16.06 -0.65 5.59
CA ARG A 173 -14.83 0.13 5.78
C ARG A 173 -14.20 -0.08 7.15
N GLN A 174 -15.04 -0.10 8.22
CA GLN A 174 -14.55 -0.32 9.58
C GLN A 174 -14.03 -1.75 9.77
N GLU A 175 -14.67 -2.71 9.17
CA GLU A 175 -14.30 -4.12 9.25
C GLU A 175 -12.97 -4.40 8.53
N LEU A 176 -12.77 -3.81 7.36
CA LEU A 176 -11.53 -3.94 6.59
C LEU A 176 -10.37 -3.10 7.14
N ALA A 177 -10.65 -1.97 7.78
CA ALA A 177 -9.64 -1.15 8.42
C ALA A 177 -9.07 -1.78 9.72
N ARG A 178 -9.68 -2.86 10.20
CA ARG A 178 -9.18 -3.66 11.34
C ARG A 178 -8.17 -4.74 10.94
N LEU A 179 -7.92 -4.91 9.65
CA LEU A 179 -6.93 -5.83 9.08
C LEU A 179 -5.56 -5.19 9.00
#